data_99c6103625db52887e71c2b4d020326b
#
_entry.id   99c6103625db52887e71c2b4d020326b
#
_cell.length_a   1.000
_cell.length_b   1.000
_cell.length_c   1.000
_cell.angle_alpha   90.00
_cell.angle_beta   90.00
_cell.angle_gamma   90.00
#
_symmetry.space_group_name_H-M   'P 1'
#
loop_
_entity.id
_entity.type
_entity.pdbx_description
1 polymer ?
#
loop_
_entity_poly.entity_id
_entity_poly.type
_entity_poly.pdbx_seq_one_letter_code
_entity_poly.pdbx_strand_id
1 'polypeptide(L)'
;MIIGFSGTFSSGKDSLAEHLQEKYGLMHISTGDIVREIAQQQRGSIERPVLHEVADELRRTYGGGVLVERALDRYHNSIRTYAGVVVTGIRSLAEAKAIKDLGGQIVYIDAPVDVRYARMQARQ
;
A
#
# COMPACT_ATOMS: atom_id res chain seq x y z
N MET A 1 8.15 7.41 -11.94
CA MET A 1 6.87 7.94 -11.39
C MET A 1 6.52 7.15 -10.13
N ILE A 2 6.28 7.85 -9.03
CA ILE A 2 5.90 7.23 -7.76
C ILE A 2 4.57 7.84 -7.33
N ILE A 3 3.54 7.00 -7.16
CA ILE A 3 2.21 7.45 -6.76
C ILE A 3 1.80 6.66 -5.53
N GLY A 4 1.39 7.37 -4.47
CA GLY A 4 0.80 6.76 -3.29
C GLY A 4 -0.71 6.97 -3.30
N PHE A 5 -1.47 5.92 -3.11
CA PHE A 5 -2.92 6.01 -3.00
C PHE A 5 -3.33 5.93 -1.53
N SER A 6 -4.00 6.96 -1.08
CA SER A 6 -4.66 7.00 0.21
C SER A 6 -6.16 7.19 -0.01
N GLY A 7 -6.95 6.84 0.95
CA GLY A 7 -8.39 7.03 0.84
C GLY A 7 -9.17 6.23 1.86
N THR A 8 -10.48 6.42 1.81
CA THR A 8 -11.38 5.73 2.71
C THR A 8 -11.52 4.25 2.31
N PHE A 9 -11.90 3.44 3.29
CA PHE A 9 -12.14 2.02 3.07
C PHE A 9 -13.18 1.83 1.95
N SER A 10 -12.91 0.89 1.04
CA SER A 10 -13.78 0.59 -0.11
C SER A 10 -13.99 1.77 -1.07
N SER A 11 -13.02 2.66 -1.20
CA SER A 11 -13.09 3.79 -2.13
C SER A 11 -12.80 3.42 -3.58
N GLY A 12 -12.31 2.20 -3.85
CA GLY A 12 -11.95 1.77 -5.20
C GLY A 12 -10.48 1.97 -5.56
N LYS A 13 -9.64 2.31 -4.57
CA LYS A 13 -8.22 2.57 -4.82
C LYS A 13 -7.47 1.36 -5.37
N ASP A 14 -7.83 0.14 -4.95
CA ASP A 14 -7.18 -1.07 -5.46
C ASP A 14 -7.55 -1.36 -6.91
N SER A 15 -8.81 -1.14 -7.26
CA SER A 15 -9.26 -1.30 -8.66
C SER A 15 -8.57 -0.31 -9.58
N LEU A 16 -8.41 0.93 -9.13
CA LEU A 16 -7.70 1.95 -9.90
C LEU A 16 -6.22 1.60 -10.04
N ALA A 17 -5.59 1.10 -8.98
CA ALA A 17 -4.19 0.68 -9.02
C ALA A 17 -3.97 -0.47 -10.01
N GLU A 18 -4.86 -1.45 -10.03
CA GLU A 18 -4.82 -2.55 -11.00
C GLU A 18 -4.96 -2.04 -12.44
N HIS A 19 -5.86 -1.09 -12.66
CA HIS A 19 -6.05 -0.49 -13.98
C HIS A 19 -4.77 0.23 -14.45
N LEU A 20 -4.12 0.98 -13.57
CA LEU A 20 -2.86 1.66 -13.88
C LEU A 20 -1.74 0.67 -14.17
N GLN A 21 -1.71 -0.44 -13.46
CA GLN A 21 -0.75 -1.51 -13.72
C GLN A 21 -0.92 -2.09 -15.11
N GLU A 22 -2.15 -2.43 -15.48
CA GLU A 22 -2.44 -3.05 -16.77
C GLU A 22 -2.25 -2.09 -17.94
N LYS A 23 -2.72 -0.86 -17.80
CA LYS A 23 -2.75 0.10 -18.91
C LYS A 23 -1.43 0.85 -19.09
N TYR A 24 -0.76 1.20 -18.00
CA TYR A 24 0.42 2.07 -18.05
C TYR A 24 1.71 1.40 -17.62
N GLY A 25 1.67 0.12 -17.28
CA GLY A 25 2.88 -0.62 -16.91
C GLY A 25 3.47 -0.20 -15.56
N LEU A 26 2.65 0.25 -14.63
CA LEU A 26 3.10 0.58 -13.29
C LEU A 26 3.13 -0.67 -12.41
N MET A 27 4.12 -0.77 -11.52
CA MET A 27 4.13 -1.81 -10.51
C MET A 27 3.15 -1.44 -9.41
N HIS A 28 2.30 -2.37 -8.98
CA HIS A 28 1.39 -2.15 -7.85
C HIS A 28 1.91 -2.89 -6.63
N ILE A 29 2.10 -2.16 -5.53
CA ILE A 29 2.52 -2.73 -4.25
C ILE A 29 1.60 -2.21 -3.16
N SER A 30 1.03 -3.13 -2.38
CA SER A 30 0.24 -2.79 -1.19
C SER A 30 1.13 -2.88 0.05
N THR A 31 1.05 -1.89 0.94
CA THR A 31 1.75 -1.97 2.22
C THR A 31 1.26 -3.15 3.05
N GLY A 32 -0.03 -3.51 2.92
CA GLY A 32 -0.58 -4.70 3.57
C GLY A 32 0.08 -6.00 3.12
N ASP A 33 0.44 -6.10 1.84
CA ASP A 33 1.13 -7.28 1.33
C ASP A 33 2.54 -7.39 1.89
N ILE A 34 3.23 -6.26 2.09
CA ILE A 34 4.54 -6.23 2.73
C ILE A 34 4.44 -6.80 4.15
N VAL A 35 3.44 -6.38 4.91
CA VAL A 35 3.23 -6.89 6.29
C VAL A 35 2.93 -8.38 6.28
N ARG A 36 2.07 -8.84 5.35
CA ARG A 36 1.71 -10.26 5.25
C ARG A 36 2.92 -11.14 4.96
N GLU A 37 3.78 -10.73 4.05
CA GLU A 37 5.00 -11.47 3.74
C GLU A 37 5.92 -11.58 4.96
N ILE A 38 6.14 -10.46 5.66
CA ILE A 38 7.00 -10.45 6.83
C ILE A 38 6.40 -11.29 7.96
N ALA A 39 5.09 -11.17 8.18
CA ALA A 39 4.40 -11.95 9.21
C ALA A 39 4.49 -13.45 8.92
N GLN A 40 4.32 -13.85 7.67
CA GLN A 40 4.44 -15.25 7.29
C GLN A 40 5.86 -15.78 7.53
N GLN A 41 6.87 -14.99 7.20
CA GLN A 41 8.26 -15.39 7.38
C GLN A 41 8.66 -15.45 8.84
N GLN A 42 8.25 -14.48 9.66
CA GLN A 42 8.67 -14.35 11.05
C GLN A 42 7.80 -15.10 12.03
N ARG A 43 6.51 -15.20 11.77
CA ARG A 43 5.51 -15.74 12.70
C ARG A 43 4.78 -16.96 12.18
N GLY A 44 4.89 -17.26 10.88
CA GLY A 44 4.18 -18.36 10.26
C GLY A 44 2.66 -18.18 10.22
N SER A 45 2.17 -16.96 10.32
CA SER A 45 0.74 -16.65 10.38
C SER A 45 0.46 -15.30 9.74
N ILE A 46 -0.70 -15.17 9.10
CA ILE A 46 -1.20 -13.92 8.55
C ILE A 46 -2.54 -13.51 9.18
N GLU A 47 -2.84 -14.04 10.35
CA GLU A 47 -4.04 -13.64 11.08
C GLU A 47 -3.96 -12.16 11.46
N ARG A 48 -5.11 -11.49 11.49
CA ARG A 48 -5.17 -10.05 11.71
C ARG A 48 -4.42 -9.56 12.95
N PRO A 49 -4.53 -10.20 14.13
CA PRO A 49 -3.77 -9.76 15.30
C PRO A 49 -2.25 -9.84 15.08
N VAL A 50 -1.78 -10.89 14.38
CA VAL A 50 -0.36 -11.05 14.07
C VAL A 50 0.10 -9.96 13.11
N LEU A 51 -0.70 -9.63 12.10
CA LEU A 51 -0.38 -8.56 11.15
C LEU A 51 -0.24 -7.22 11.87
N HIS A 52 -1.13 -6.91 12.80
CA HIS A 52 -1.06 -5.68 13.58
C HIS A 52 0.21 -5.62 14.42
N GLU A 53 0.58 -6.71 15.11
CA GLU A 53 1.80 -6.77 15.89
C GLU A 53 3.05 -6.57 15.04
N VAL A 54 3.12 -7.25 13.90
CA VAL A 54 4.27 -7.14 13.00
C VAL A 54 4.40 -5.74 12.45
N ALA A 55 3.29 -5.13 12.01
CA ALA A 55 3.30 -3.77 11.50
C ALA A 55 3.76 -2.77 12.58
N ASP A 56 3.26 -2.92 13.80
CA ASP A 56 3.64 -2.04 14.90
C ASP A 56 5.12 -2.20 15.29
N GLU A 57 5.63 -3.41 15.32
CA GLU A 57 7.05 -3.65 15.56
C GLU A 57 7.94 -3.00 14.50
N LEU A 58 7.57 -3.14 13.24
CA LEU A 58 8.32 -2.54 12.15
C LEU A 58 8.36 -1.02 12.26
N ARG A 59 7.22 -0.41 12.56
CA ARG A 59 7.13 1.04 12.71
C ARG A 59 7.92 1.54 13.92
N ARG A 60 7.91 0.81 15.03
CA ARG A 60 8.68 1.19 16.23
C ARG A 60 10.18 1.04 16.00
N THR A 61 10.58 0.02 15.27
CA THR A 61 12.00 -0.27 15.04
C THR A 61 12.61 0.61 13.97
N TYR A 62 11.90 0.84 12.86
CA TYR A 62 12.45 1.49 11.67
C TYR A 62 11.79 2.82 11.32
N GLY A 63 10.73 3.22 12.02
CA GLY A 63 10.01 4.46 11.76
C GLY A 63 8.67 4.28 11.07
N GLY A 64 7.85 5.33 11.10
CA GLY A 64 6.47 5.28 10.59
C GLY A 64 6.32 5.07 9.09
N GLY A 65 7.35 5.39 8.32
CA GLY A 65 7.33 5.22 6.86
C GLY A 65 7.93 3.91 6.35
N VAL A 66 8.27 2.98 7.25
CA VAL A 66 9.02 1.77 6.88
C VAL A 66 8.34 0.92 5.82
N LEU A 67 7.02 0.79 5.86
CA LEU A 67 6.30 -0.05 4.90
C LEU A 67 6.36 0.52 3.49
N VAL A 68 6.28 1.84 3.37
CA VAL A 68 6.47 2.53 2.09
C VAL A 68 7.90 2.38 1.62
N GLU A 69 8.87 2.56 2.50
CA GLU A 69 10.28 2.40 2.16
C GLU A 69 10.57 1.01 1.62
N ARG A 70 10.03 -0.03 2.25
CA ARG A 70 10.19 -1.41 1.78
C ARG A 70 9.48 -1.65 0.45
N ALA A 71 8.32 -1.05 0.23
CA ALA A 71 7.63 -1.13 -1.05
C ALA A 71 8.47 -0.51 -2.17
N LEU A 72 9.06 0.66 -1.92
CA LEU A 72 9.89 1.35 -2.89
C LEU A 72 11.20 0.61 -3.14
N ASP A 73 11.78 -0.02 -2.12
CA ASP A 73 12.94 -0.89 -2.29
C ASP A 73 12.62 -2.06 -3.20
N ARG A 74 11.46 -2.68 -3.04
CA ARG A 74 11.01 -3.76 -3.91
C ARG A 74 10.91 -3.29 -5.36
N TYR A 75 10.36 -2.10 -5.57
CA TYR A 75 10.26 -1.52 -6.91
C TYR A 75 11.64 -1.27 -7.52
N HIS A 76 12.56 -0.65 -6.76
CA HIS A 76 13.90 -0.33 -7.25
C HIS A 76 14.75 -1.58 -7.52
N ASN A 77 14.51 -2.66 -6.79
CA ASN A 77 15.24 -3.90 -6.93
C ASN A 77 14.58 -4.91 -7.88
N SER A 78 13.48 -4.53 -8.52
CA SER A 78 12.79 -5.40 -9.46
C SER A 78 13.65 -5.63 -10.70
N ILE A 79 13.72 -6.89 -11.15
CA ILE A 79 14.42 -7.25 -12.40
C ILE A 79 13.58 -6.88 -13.63
N ARG A 80 12.29 -6.67 -13.44
CA ARG A 80 11.38 -6.24 -14.50
C ARG A 80 11.35 -4.72 -14.56
N THR A 81 11.35 -4.16 -15.78
CA THR A 81 11.27 -2.71 -15.95
C THR A 81 9.82 -2.24 -15.93
N TYR A 82 9.53 -1.29 -15.07
CA TYR A 82 8.22 -0.66 -14.96
C TYR A 82 8.32 0.83 -15.28
N ALA A 83 7.21 1.41 -15.74
CA ALA A 83 7.12 2.86 -15.97
C ALA A 83 7.11 3.66 -14.67
N GLY A 84 6.78 3.01 -13.57
CA GLY A 84 6.71 3.62 -12.25
C GLY A 84 6.09 2.65 -11.26
N VAL A 85 5.70 3.15 -10.10
CA VAL A 85 5.12 2.34 -9.03
C VAL A 85 3.92 3.05 -8.42
N VAL A 86 2.88 2.28 -8.12
CA VAL A 86 1.73 2.72 -7.34
C VAL A 86 1.73 1.96 -6.01
N VAL A 87 1.75 2.70 -4.91
CA VAL A 87 1.74 2.12 -3.56
C VAL A 87 0.38 2.38 -2.93
N THR A 88 -0.33 1.32 -2.56
CA THR A 88 -1.61 1.43 -1.86
C THR A 88 -1.42 1.14 -0.37
N GLY A 89 -2.42 1.51 0.43
CA GLY A 89 -2.35 1.30 1.89
C GLY A 89 -1.67 2.41 2.65
N ILE A 90 -1.58 3.61 2.07
CA ILE A 90 -1.06 4.79 2.75
C ILE A 90 -2.08 5.23 3.78
N ARG A 91 -1.73 5.16 5.06
CA ARG A 91 -2.66 5.43 6.17
C ARG A 91 -2.15 6.44 7.19
N SER A 92 -0.92 6.92 7.04
CA SER A 92 -0.33 7.85 8.00
C SER A 92 0.40 8.97 7.30
N LEU A 93 0.62 10.06 8.03
CA LEU A 93 1.40 11.20 7.53
C LEU A 93 2.85 10.80 7.25
N ALA A 94 3.42 9.92 8.08
CA ALA A 94 4.78 9.44 7.88
C ALA A 94 4.92 8.67 6.57
N GLU A 95 3.94 7.86 6.22
CA GLU A 95 3.93 7.13 4.95
C GLU A 95 3.78 8.08 3.76
N ALA A 96 2.87 9.05 3.86
CA ALA A 96 2.71 10.06 2.82
C ALA A 96 3.99 10.89 2.64
N LYS A 97 4.65 11.25 3.74
CA LYS A 97 5.90 11.98 3.70
C LYS A 97 7.00 11.17 3.00
N ALA A 98 7.09 9.88 3.27
CA ALA A 98 8.07 9.01 2.60
C ALA A 98 7.90 9.01 1.09
N ILE A 99 6.66 8.99 0.59
CA ILE A 99 6.37 9.09 -0.84
C ILE A 99 6.83 10.46 -1.39
N LYS A 100 6.45 11.53 -0.70
CA LYS A 100 6.76 12.91 -1.15
C LYS A 100 8.25 13.20 -1.13
N ASP A 101 8.96 12.71 -0.13
CA ASP A 101 10.41 12.94 0.00
C ASP A 101 11.19 12.34 -1.18
N LEU A 102 10.63 11.33 -1.84
CA LEU A 102 11.24 10.70 -3.01
C LEU A 102 10.69 11.24 -4.32
N GLY A 103 10.02 12.38 -4.28
CA GLY A 103 9.48 13.03 -5.47
C GLY A 103 8.16 12.45 -5.95
N GLY A 104 7.52 11.62 -5.15
CA GLY A 104 6.24 11.04 -5.50
C GLY A 104 5.05 11.94 -5.17
N GLN A 105 3.88 11.53 -5.62
CA GLN A 105 2.63 12.24 -5.39
C GLN A 105 1.66 11.36 -4.62
N ILE A 106 0.86 11.99 -3.77
CA ILE A 106 -0.20 11.30 -3.06
C ILE A 106 -1.53 11.65 -3.72
N VAL A 107 -2.28 10.62 -4.07
CA VAL A 107 -3.64 10.77 -4.60
C VAL A 107 -4.61 10.24 -3.55
N TYR A 108 -5.51 11.09 -3.12
CA TYR A 108 -6.55 10.71 -2.18
C TYR A 108 -7.80 10.30 -2.95
N ILE A 109 -8.25 9.07 -2.73
CA ILE A 109 -9.41 8.51 -3.40
C ILE A 109 -10.53 8.37 -2.39
N ASP A 110 -11.65 8.98 -2.67
CA ASP A 110 -12.82 8.92 -1.81
C ASP A 110 -14.06 8.55 -2.62
N ALA A 111 -15.07 8.03 -1.95
CA ALA A 111 -16.34 7.69 -2.54
C ALA A 111 -17.45 8.03 -1.56
N PRO A 112 -18.66 8.38 -2.04
CA PRO A 112 -19.79 8.60 -1.14
C PRO A 112 -20.04 7.40 -0.22
N VAL A 113 -20.56 7.66 0.96
CA VAL A 113 -20.74 6.64 2.00
C VAL A 113 -21.57 5.45 1.49
N ASP A 114 -22.64 5.72 0.76
CA ASP A 114 -23.50 4.69 0.21
C ASP A 114 -22.78 3.78 -0.80
N VAL A 115 -21.92 4.36 -1.63
CA VAL A 115 -21.11 3.59 -2.60
C VAL A 115 -20.10 2.72 -1.85
N ARG A 116 -19.43 3.28 -0.83
CA ARG A 116 -18.47 2.52 -0.03
C ARG A 116 -19.12 1.36 0.70
N TYR A 117 -20.31 1.58 1.23
CA TYR A 117 -21.06 0.54 1.91
C TYR A 117 -21.43 -0.62 0.97
N ALA A 118 -21.89 -0.30 -0.22
CA ALA A 118 -22.20 -1.30 -1.23
C ALA A 118 -20.97 -2.12 -1.63
N ARG A 119 -19.82 -1.47 -1.77
CA ARG A 119 -18.57 -2.16 -2.10
C ARG A 119 -18.10 -3.07 -0.98
N MET A 120 -18.27 -2.67 0.26
CA MET A 120 -17.92 -3.51 1.40
C MET A 120 -18.78 -4.76 1.45
N GLN A 121 -20.08 -4.63 1.19
CA GLN A 121 -20.99 -5.78 1.15
C GLN A 121 -20.62 -6.74 0.02
N ALA A 122 -20.23 -6.24 -1.12
CA ALA A 122 -19.83 -7.08 -2.25
C ALA A 122 -18.57 -7.91 -1.96
N ARG A 123 -17.73 -7.49 -1.01
CA ARG A 123 -16.52 -8.22 -0.62
C ARG A 123 -16.78 -9.30 0.42
N GLN A 124 -17.90 -9.25 1.07
CA GLN A 124 -18.28 -10.23 2.09
C GLN A 124 -18.91 -11.44 1.42
#